data_88e724ee6268d96ec3065497f5da823c
#
_entry.id   88e724ee6268d96ec3065497f5da823c
#
_cell.length_a   1.000
_cell.length_b   1.000
_cell.length_c   1.000
_cell.angle_alpha   90.00
_cell.angle_beta   90.00
_cell.angle_gamma   90.00
#
_symmetry.space_group_name_H-M   'P 1'
#
loop_
_entity.id
_entity.type
_entity.pdbx_description
1 polymer ?
#
loop_
_entity_poly.entity_id
_entity_poly.type
_entity_poly.pdbx_seq_one_letter_code
_entity_poly.pdbx_strand_id
1 'polypeptide(L)'
;TMSGYGYWSHDIGGFEDTSTADVYKRWVAFGLLSSHSRLHGSNSYRVPWLYGEEATAVLRHFVKVKEELLPYLLEKAKENHETGIPLMRAMALEFPEDTACAYLDRQYMLGDRYLVAPVFREDGQVTYYLPHGKWVHYFTKEATDGGRWRTDTVDYFTIPLWERK
;
A
#
# COMPACT_ATOMS: atom_id res chain seq x y z
N THR A 1 -1.02 11.62 -6.80
CA THR A 1 -1.01 12.52 -5.62
C THR A 1 -0.26 13.82 -5.91
N MET A 2 0.96 13.77 -6.47
CA MET A 2 1.74 14.98 -6.82
C MET A 2 1.06 15.91 -7.82
N SER A 3 0.02 15.45 -8.54
CA SER A 3 -0.81 16.26 -9.44
C SER A 3 -2.03 16.89 -8.77
N GLY A 4 -2.11 16.89 -7.43
CA GLY A 4 -3.18 17.51 -6.67
C GLY A 4 -4.42 16.63 -6.41
N TYR A 5 -4.35 15.33 -6.73
CA TYR A 5 -5.44 14.41 -6.41
C TYR A 5 -5.36 13.94 -4.94
N GLY A 6 -6.41 14.20 -4.17
CA GLY A 6 -6.51 13.80 -2.76
C GLY A 6 -6.74 12.30 -2.57
N TYR A 7 -7.39 11.66 -3.54
CA TYR A 7 -7.74 10.23 -3.53
C TYR A 7 -7.24 9.55 -4.79
N TRP A 8 -6.88 8.28 -4.66
CA TRP A 8 -6.41 7.49 -5.78
C TRP A 8 -6.80 6.02 -5.60
N SER A 9 -7.06 5.35 -6.71
CA SER A 9 -7.32 3.91 -6.74
C SER A 9 -6.86 3.32 -8.07
N HIS A 10 -6.89 2.01 -8.16
CA HIS A 10 -6.58 1.26 -9.35
C HIS A 10 -7.50 0.04 -9.48
N ASP A 11 -7.58 -0.51 -10.68
CA ASP A 11 -8.44 -1.64 -11.01
C ASP A 11 -7.73 -2.93 -10.66
N ILE A 12 -7.93 -3.40 -9.40
CA ILE A 12 -7.29 -4.61 -8.89
C ILE A 12 -7.64 -5.79 -9.80
N GLY A 13 -6.61 -6.45 -10.34
CA GLY A 13 -6.73 -7.57 -11.26
C GLY A 13 -6.60 -7.20 -12.73
N GLY A 14 -6.49 -5.89 -13.05
CA GLY A 14 -6.30 -5.37 -14.41
C GLY A 14 -7.60 -4.95 -15.08
N PHE A 15 -7.62 -3.79 -15.73
CA PHE A 15 -8.81 -3.28 -16.40
C PHE A 15 -9.03 -3.96 -17.76
N GLU A 16 -8.08 -3.86 -18.68
CA GLU A 16 -8.20 -4.42 -20.03
C GLU A 16 -8.03 -5.93 -20.03
N ASP A 17 -6.90 -6.41 -19.50
CA ASP A 17 -6.54 -7.81 -19.44
C ASP A 17 -6.58 -8.36 -18.02
N THR A 18 -6.82 -9.68 -17.93
CA THR A 18 -6.82 -10.40 -16.66
C THR A 18 -5.39 -10.69 -16.21
N SER A 19 -5.06 -10.31 -15.00
CA SER A 19 -3.77 -10.65 -14.39
C SER A 19 -3.63 -12.15 -14.08
N THR A 20 -2.40 -12.62 -13.90
CA THR A 20 -2.14 -13.92 -13.27
C THR A 20 -2.55 -13.93 -11.81
N ALA A 21 -2.73 -15.11 -11.21
CA ALA A 21 -3.09 -15.22 -9.79
C ALA A 21 -2.02 -14.63 -8.85
N ASP A 22 -0.73 -14.72 -9.22
CA ASP A 22 0.36 -14.08 -8.50
C ASP A 22 0.21 -12.55 -8.48
N VAL A 23 0.12 -11.95 -9.64
CA VAL A 23 -0.06 -10.50 -9.80
C VAL A 23 -1.33 -10.03 -9.08
N TYR A 24 -2.43 -10.78 -9.19
CA TYR A 24 -3.67 -10.45 -8.49
C TYR A 24 -3.47 -10.37 -6.98
N LYS A 25 -2.83 -11.37 -6.36
CA LYS A 25 -2.59 -11.40 -4.92
C LYS A 25 -1.71 -10.23 -4.45
N ARG A 26 -0.63 -9.91 -5.19
CA ARG A 26 0.21 -8.74 -4.91
C ARG A 26 -0.57 -7.43 -5.09
N TRP A 27 -1.40 -7.36 -6.12
CA TRP A 27 -2.23 -6.18 -6.39
C TRP A 27 -3.31 -5.97 -5.33
N VAL A 28 -3.89 -7.04 -4.79
CA VAL A 28 -4.83 -6.98 -3.66
C VAL A 28 -4.21 -6.26 -2.47
N ALA A 29 -3.01 -6.67 -2.04
CA ALA A 29 -2.31 -6.04 -0.92
C ALA A 29 -2.10 -4.54 -1.16
N PHE A 30 -1.62 -4.16 -2.34
CA PHE A 30 -1.43 -2.76 -2.73
C PHE A 30 -2.76 -2.01 -2.80
N GLY A 31 -3.76 -2.58 -3.48
CA GLY A 31 -5.03 -1.90 -3.72
C GLY A 31 -5.89 -1.71 -2.46
N LEU A 32 -5.80 -2.62 -1.49
CA LEU A 32 -6.50 -2.48 -0.21
C LEU A 32 -5.81 -1.46 0.71
N LEU A 33 -4.52 -1.21 0.53
CA LEU A 33 -3.77 -0.16 1.23
C LEU A 33 -3.73 1.18 0.46
N SER A 34 -4.64 1.36 -0.47
CA SER A 34 -4.91 2.62 -1.19
C SER A 34 -6.11 3.36 -0.58
N SER A 35 -6.30 4.62 -0.93
CA SER A 35 -7.43 5.43 -0.44
C SER A 35 -8.79 4.80 -0.82
N HIS A 36 -8.96 4.41 -2.08
CA HIS A 36 -10.11 3.64 -2.59
C HIS A 36 -9.66 2.26 -3.04
N SER A 37 -10.58 1.30 -3.02
CA SER A 37 -10.29 -0.07 -3.45
C SER A 37 -11.46 -0.61 -4.26
N ARG A 38 -11.17 -1.23 -5.40
CA ARG A 38 -12.16 -1.89 -6.23
C ARG A 38 -11.56 -3.09 -6.97
N LEU A 39 -12.38 -4.10 -7.15
CA LEU A 39 -12.11 -5.22 -8.04
C LEU A 39 -12.81 -4.91 -9.36
N HIS A 40 -12.07 -4.50 -10.38
CA HIS A 40 -12.69 -3.97 -11.60
C HIS A 40 -11.94 -4.40 -12.87
N GLY A 41 -12.71 -4.75 -13.88
CA GLY A 41 -12.24 -5.05 -15.21
C GLY A 41 -13.31 -4.72 -16.25
N SER A 42 -12.90 -4.41 -17.50
CA SER A 42 -13.80 -3.98 -18.56
C SER A 42 -14.72 -5.11 -19.04
N ASN A 43 -14.20 -6.29 -19.29
CA ASN A 43 -14.89 -7.39 -19.97
C ASN A 43 -15.10 -8.65 -19.14
N SER A 44 -14.56 -8.72 -17.93
CA SER A 44 -14.69 -9.88 -17.04
C SER A 44 -14.57 -9.50 -15.59
N TYR A 45 -15.08 -10.39 -14.71
CA TYR A 45 -15.04 -10.17 -13.28
C TYR A 45 -13.64 -10.34 -12.71
N ARG A 46 -13.32 -9.57 -11.66
CA ARG A 46 -12.07 -9.65 -10.88
C ARG A 46 -12.33 -10.21 -9.47
N VAL A 47 -13.35 -11.07 -9.34
CA VAL A 47 -13.66 -11.74 -8.08
C VAL A 47 -12.57 -12.75 -7.71
N PRO A 48 -12.17 -12.83 -6.42
CA PRO A 48 -10.95 -13.54 -6.02
C PRO A 48 -10.98 -15.05 -6.28
N TRP A 49 -12.13 -15.68 -6.24
CA TRP A 49 -12.25 -17.13 -6.50
C TRP A 49 -11.92 -17.53 -7.95
N LEU A 50 -11.91 -16.62 -8.91
CA LEU A 50 -11.42 -16.87 -10.26
C LEU A 50 -9.89 -16.99 -10.31
N TYR A 51 -9.20 -16.54 -9.26
CA TYR A 51 -7.74 -16.61 -9.12
C TYR A 51 -7.29 -17.69 -8.11
N GLY A 52 -8.23 -18.50 -7.62
CA GLY A 52 -7.99 -19.61 -6.72
C GLY A 52 -8.30 -19.31 -5.24
N GLU A 53 -8.24 -20.36 -4.43
CA GLU A 53 -8.59 -20.27 -3.01
C GLU A 53 -7.64 -19.37 -2.21
N GLU A 54 -6.34 -19.45 -2.52
CA GLU A 54 -5.34 -18.58 -1.88
C GLU A 54 -5.62 -17.09 -2.16
N ALA A 55 -6.01 -16.73 -3.39
CA ALA A 55 -6.36 -15.35 -3.74
C ALA A 55 -7.58 -14.86 -2.93
N THR A 56 -8.56 -15.76 -2.71
CA THR A 56 -9.72 -15.46 -1.87
C THR A 56 -9.30 -15.24 -0.40
N ALA A 57 -8.39 -16.05 0.12
CA ALA A 57 -7.87 -15.91 1.47
C ALA A 57 -7.06 -14.60 1.63
N VAL A 58 -6.20 -14.28 0.65
CA VAL A 58 -5.42 -13.03 0.63
C VAL A 58 -6.33 -11.80 0.61
N LEU A 59 -7.36 -11.78 -0.26
CA LEU A 59 -8.31 -10.67 -0.29
C LEU A 59 -9.02 -10.51 1.07
N ARG A 60 -9.52 -11.59 1.63
CA ARG A 60 -10.18 -11.57 2.96
C ARG A 60 -9.25 -11.02 4.04
N HIS A 61 -7.98 -11.40 4.01
CA HIS A 61 -6.98 -10.91 4.96
C HIS A 61 -6.79 -9.39 4.84
N PHE A 62 -6.54 -8.87 3.64
CA PHE A 62 -6.31 -7.43 3.46
C PHE A 62 -7.58 -6.58 3.61
N VAL A 63 -8.78 -7.12 3.36
CA VAL A 63 -10.03 -6.45 3.71
C VAL A 63 -10.09 -6.19 5.22
N LYS A 64 -9.74 -7.18 6.06
CA LYS A 64 -9.68 -7.00 7.52
C LYS A 64 -8.65 -5.96 7.93
N VAL A 65 -7.45 -5.99 7.32
CA VAL A 65 -6.43 -4.96 7.57
C VAL A 65 -6.97 -3.57 7.24
N LYS A 66 -7.65 -3.42 6.10
CA LYS A 66 -8.26 -2.14 5.73
C LYS A 66 -9.38 -1.72 6.70
N GLU A 67 -10.21 -2.66 7.16
CA GLU A 67 -11.24 -2.39 8.17
C GLU A 67 -10.63 -1.87 9.49
N GLU A 68 -9.52 -2.47 9.94
CA GLU A 68 -8.79 -2.00 11.13
C GLU A 68 -8.22 -0.58 10.94
N LEU A 69 -7.79 -0.23 9.73
CA LEU A 69 -7.27 1.09 9.39
C LEU A 69 -8.37 2.12 9.09
N LEU A 70 -9.63 1.70 8.91
CA LEU A 70 -10.71 2.56 8.44
C LEU A 70 -10.94 3.82 9.29
N PRO A 71 -10.92 3.77 10.65
CA PRO A 71 -11.06 4.98 11.46
C PRO A 71 -9.97 6.02 11.16
N TYR A 72 -8.73 5.56 11.00
CA TYR A 72 -7.60 6.41 10.62
C TYR A 72 -7.75 6.97 9.21
N LEU A 73 -8.16 6.15 8.24
CA LEU A 73 -8.39 6.60 6.86
C LEU A 73 -9.48 7.65 6.77
N LEU A 74 -10.55 7.53 7.57
CA LEU A 74 -11.62 8.54 7.65
C LEU A 74 -11.11 9.87 8.25
N GLU A 75 -10.25 9.81 9.26
CA GLU A 75 -9.58 11.01 9.81
C GLU A 75 -8.76 11.71 8.72
N LYS A 76 -7.95 10.95 7.95
CA LYS A 76 -7.15 11.51 6.85
C LYS A 76 -7.98 11.97 5.67
N ALA A 77 -9.14 11.38 5.42
CA ALA A 77 -10.10 11.87 4.43
C ALA A 77 -10.67 13.24 4.82
N LYS A 78 -10.96 13.44 6.10
CA LYS A 78 -11.38 14.74 6.63
C LYS A 78 -10.25 15.77 6.51
N GLU A 79 -9.03 15.42 6.90
CA GLU A 79 -7.84 16.26 6.72
C GLU A 79 -7.67 16.68 5.24
N ASN A 80 -7.81 15.72 4.31
CA ASN A 80 -7.73 16.03 2.89
C ASN A 80 -8.81 17.02 2.44
N HIS A 81 -10.06 16.86 2.91
CA HIS A 81 -11.14 17.79 2.60
C HIS A 81 -10.83 19.21 3.09
N GLU A 82 -10.24 19.34 4.27
CA GLU A 82 -9.95 20.61 4.89
C GLU A 82 -8.68 21.30 4.36
N THR A 83 -7.67 20.52 3.97
CA THR A 83 -6.32 21.02 3.67
C THR A 83 -5.84 20.76 2.24
N GLY A 84 -6.46 19.82 1.53
CA GLY A 84 -6.00 19.34 0.24
C GLY A 84 -4.83 18.34 0.33
N ILE A 85 -4.32 18.00 1.53
CA ILE A 85 -3.24 17.04 1.69
C ILE A 85 -3.77 15.63 1.36
N PRO A 86 -3.15 14.90 0.41
CA PRO A 86 -3.69 13.61 -0.05
C PRO A 86 -3.58 12.50 1.01
N LEU A 87 -4.47 11.50 0.90
CA LEU A 87 -4.39 10.30 1.74
C LEU A 87 -3.18 9.45 1.41
N MET A 88 -2.87 9.29 0.13
CA MET A 88 -1.64 8.61 -0.32
C MET A 88 -0.62 9.68 -0.66
N ARG A 89 0.47 9.73 0.10
CA ARG A 89 1.48 10.79 -0.01
C ARG A 89 2.74 10.24 -0.64
N ALA A 90 3.25 10.92 -1.65
CA ALA A 90 4.59 10.65 -2.14
C ALA A 90 5.61 10.86 -1.00
N MET A 91 6.68 10.07 -0.98
CA MET A 91 7.71 10.18 0.04
C MET A 91 8.32 11.59 0.05
N ALA A 92 8.55 12.19 -1.11
CA ALA A 92 9.05 13.57 -1.24
C ALA A 92 8.11 14.63 -0.63
N LEU A 93 6.80 14.36 -0.60
CA LEU A 93 5.82 15.27 0.01
C LEU A 93 5.86 15.20 1.55
N GLU A 94 5.99 14.00 2.10
CA GLU A 94 5.97 13.78 3.55
C GLU A 94 7.34 14.01 4.22
N PHE A 95 8.43 13.78 3.48
CA PHE A 95 9.82 13.91 3.96
C PHE A 95 10.65 14.78 3.01
N PRO A 96 10.30 16.07 2.84
CA PRO A 96 10.97 16.95 1.86
C PRO A 96 12.45 17.20 2.18
N GLU A 97 12.84 17.10 3.45
CA GLU A 97 14.22 17.32 3.90
C GLU A 97 15.10 16.05 3.78
N ASP A 98 14.51 14.88 3.55
CA ASP A 98 15.24 13.63 3.35
C ASP A 98 15.50 13.40 1.85
N THR A 99 16.73 13.66 1.42
CA THR A 99 17.11 13.54 0.01
C THR A 99 16.92 12.14 -0.56
N ALA A 100 16.96 11.08 0.26
CA ALA A 100 16.65 9.73 -0.18
C ALA A 100 15.18 9.59 -0.60
N CYS A 101 14.29 10.42 -0.08
CA CYS A 101 12.86 10.40 -0.40
C CYS A 101 12.49 11.12 -1.71
N ALA A 102 13.41 11.89 -2.31
CA ALA A 102 13.11 12.77 -3.45
C ALA A 102 12.60 12.03 -4.69
N TYR A 103 13.07 10.82 -4.95
CA TYR A 103 12.76 10.03 -6.15
C TYR A 103 12.20 8.64 -5.87
N LEU A 104 11.66 8.40 -4.67
CA LEU A 104 11.05 7.12 -4.32
C LEU A 104 9.66 6.99 -4.95
N ASP A 105 9.55 6.15 -5.96
CA ASP A 105 8.33 5.92 -6.75
C ASP A 105 7.64 4.57 -6.49
N ARG A 106 8.26 3.70 -5.67
CA ARG A 106 7.76 2.35 -5.37
C ARG A 106 7.29 2.15 -3.94
N GLN A 107 7.15 3.23 -3.21
CA GLN A 107 6.61 3.26 -1.86
C GLN A 107 5.91 4.60 -1.61
N TYR A 108 5.05 4.65 -0.62
CA TYR A 108 4.30 5.85 -0.28
C TYR A 108 3.92 5.86 1.20
N MET A 109 3.51 7.02 1.70
CA MET A 109 2.83 7.11 2.98
C MET A 109 1.32 7.03 2.78
N LEU A 110 0.65 6.19 3.56
CA LEU A 110 -0.80 6.19 3.71
C LEU A 110 -1.12 7.07 4.93
N GLY A 111 -1.58 8.28 4.65
CA GLY A 111 -1.59 9.38 5.60
C GLY A 111 -0.16 9.76 6.02
N ASP A 112 -0.03 10.25 7.26
CA ASP A 112 1.24 10.66 7.89
C ASP A 112 1.90 9.54 8.72
N ARG A 113 1.18 8.43 8.95
CA ARG A 113 1.57 7.40 9.91
C ARG A 113 2.09 6.11 9.29
N TYR A 114 1.51 5.64 8.19
CA TYR A 114 1.83 4.32 7.65
C TYR A 114 2.63 4.41 6.36
N LEU A 115 3.83 3.83 6.35
CA LEU A 115 4.60 3.59 5.12
C LEU A 115 4.17 2.26 4.50
N VAL A 116 3.91 2.28 3.21
CA VAL A 116 3.55 1.10 2.41
C VAL A 116 4.57 0.95 1.28
N ALA A 117 5.18 -0.23 1.16
CA ALA A 117 6.04 -0.59 0.03
C ALA A 117 5.46 -1.79 -0.72
N PRO A 118 4.70 -1.58 -1.82
CA PRO A 118 4.11 -2.65 -2.60
C PRO A 118 5.16 -3.59 -3.20
N VAL A 119 4.80 -4.87 -3.29
CA VAL A 119 5.65 -5.92 -3.86
C VAL A 119 5.29 -6.11 -5.33
N PHE A 120 6.24 -5.86 -6.24
CA PHE A 120 6.05 -5.97 -7.69
C PHE A 120 6.79 -7.17 -8.31
N ARG A 121 7.26 -8.10 -7.47
CA ARG A 121 8.03 -9.27 -7.89
C ARG A 121 7.33 -10.56 -7.46
N GLU A 122 7.38 -11.56 -8.31
CA GLU A 122 6.81 -12.89 -8.05
C GLU A 122 7.49 -13.55 -6.83
N ASP A 123 8.82 -13.44 -6.72
CA ASP A 123 9.60 -13.99 -5.62
C ASP A 123 9.36 -13.32 -4.26
N GLY A 124 8.52 -12.29 -4.23
CA GLY A 124 8.17 -11.57 -3.00
C GLY A 124 9.23 -10.62 -2.48
N GLN A 125 10.35 -10.46 -3.19
CA GLN A 125 11.40 -9.54 -2.76
C GLN A 125 11.00 -8.08 -3.00
N VAL A 126 11.24 -7.23 -2.01
CA VAL A 126 10.97 -5.80 -2.07
C VAL A 126 12.08 -5.02 -1.36
N THR A 127 12.60 -4.00 -2.03
CA THR A 127 13.58 -3.07 -1.45
C THR A 127 12.91 -1.71 -1.30
N TYR A 128 13.04 -1.13 -0.11
CA TYR A 128 12.42 0.14 0.25
C TYR A 128 13.27 0.90 1.28
N TYR A 129 12.96 2.16 1.47
CA TYR A 129 13.65 3.04 2.42
C TYR A 129 12.74 3.41 3.58
N LEU A 130 13.21 3.24 4.80
CA LEU A 130 12.57 3.78 6.00
C LEU A 130 13.21 5.14 6.31
N PRO A 131 12.48 6.26 6.19
CA PRO A 131 12.97 7.59 6.56
C PRO A 131 13.37 7.66 8.04
N HIS A 132 14.15 8.68 8.42
CA HIS A 132 14.54 8.89 9.81
C HIS A 132 13.34 8.91 10.75
N GLY A 133 13.47 8.27 11.91
CA GLY A 133 12.43 8.11 12.91
C GLY A 133 12.36 6.68 13.44
N LYS A 134 11.34 6.42 14.26
CA LYS A 134 11.07 5.08 14.79
C LYS A 134 9.90 4.46 14.06
N TRP A 135 10.02 3.20 13.70
CA TRP A 135 9.05 2.46 12.93
C TRP A 135 8.71 1.13 13.57
N VAL A 136 7.45 0.73 13.51
CA VAL A 136 6.97 -0.56 13.97
C VAL A 136 6.27 -1.27 12.80
N HIS A 137 6.74 -2.45 12.44
CA HIS A 137 6.13 -3.23 11.37
C HIS A 137 4.72 -3.69 11.77
N TYR A 138 3.72 -3.44 10.91
CA TYR A 138 2.31 -3.66 11.25
C TYR A 138 2.00 -5.11 11.60
N PHE A 139 2.52 -6.07 10.84
CA PHE A 139 2.23 -7.49 11.03
C PHE A 139 3.13 -8.14 12.08
N THR A 140 4.45 -7.94 11.99
CA THR A 140 5.42 -8.65 12.84
C THR A 140 5.63 -7.97 14.19
N LYS A 141 5.24 -6.71 14.34
CA LYS A 141 5.51 -5.85 15.50
C LYS A 141 6.99 -5.59 15.76
N GLU A 142 7.85 -5.89 14.78
CA GLU A 142 9.27 -5.52 14.82
C GLU A 142 9.39 -4.00 14.94
N ALA A 143 10.18 -3.54 15.91
CA ALA A 143 10.51 -2.12 16.06
C ALA A 143 11.92 -1.87 15.52
N THR A 144 12.10 -0.77 14.79
CA THR A 144 13.40 -0.41 14.20
C THR A 144 13.54 1.10 14.07
N ASP A 145 14.81 1.56 14.04
CA ASP A 145 15.12 2.94 13.63
C ASP A 145 15.19 3.02 12.11
N GLY A 146 14.71 4.14 11.56
CA GLY A 146 14.80 4.45 10.14
C GLY A 146 16.13 5.06 9.72
N GLY A 147 16.14 5.84 8.62
CA GLY A 147 17.34 6.39 7.99
C GLY A 147 18.11 5.33 7.19
N ARG A 148 17.43 4.28 6.71
CA ARG A 148 18.10 3.16 6.02
C ARG A 148 17.22 2.45 5.00
N TRP A 149 17.89 1.83 4.03
CA TRP A 149 17.29 0.88 3.12
C TRP A 149 17.08 -0.48 3.77
N ARG A 150 16.01 -1.14 3.39
CA ARG A 150 15.70 -2.53 3.73
C ARG A 150 15.41 -3.34 2.47
N THR A 151 15.69 -4.62 2.54
CA THR A 151 15.25 -5.61 1.55
C THR A 151 14.64 -6.77 2.30
N ASP A 152 13.36 -7.03 2.06
CA ASP A 152 12.61 -8.11 2.67
C ASP A 152 12.09 -9.06 1.59
N THR A 153 11.82 -10.30 1.95
CA THR A 153 11.09 -11.26 1.12
C THR A 153 9.85 -11.66 1.88
N VAL A 154 8.69 -11.43 1.28
CA VAL A 154 7.38 -11.62 1.93
C VAL A 154 6.47 -12.53 1.12
N ASP A 155 5.60 -13.25 1.81
CA ASP A 155 4.53 -14.04 1.21
C ASP A 155 3.38 -13.14 0.67
N TYR A 156 2.24 -13.74 0.30
CA TYR A 156 1.09 -12.98 -0.19
C TYR A 156 0.23 -12.37 0.92
N PHE A 157 0.42 -12.79 2.17
CA PHE A 157 -0.32 -12.28 3.34
C PHE A 157 0.41 -11.14 4.05
N THR A 158 1.60 -10.79 3.57
CA THR A 158 2.44 -9.76 4.18
C THR A 158 2.92 -8.76 3.14
N ILE A 159 3.04 -7.52 3.52
CA ILE A 159 3.60 -6.41 2.74
C ILE A 159 4.37 -5.53 3.73
N PRO A 160 5.49 -4.89 3.35
CA PRO A 160 6.07 -3.86 4.21
C PRO A 160 5.07 -2.75 4.48
N LEU A 161 4.46 -2.82 5.65
CA LEU A 161 3.54 -1.85 6.21
C LEU A 161 4.10 -1.45 7.58
N TRP A 162 4.59 -0.22 7.68
CA TRP A 162 5.28 0.28 8.86
C TRP A 162 4.55 1.46 9.46
N GLU A 163 4.33 1.42 10.75
CA GLU A 163 3.75 2.50 11.53
C GLU A 163 4.87 3.39 12.08
N ARG A 164 4.81 4.69 11.79
CA ARG A 164 5.69 5.72 12.36
C ARG A 164 5.29 5.99 13.83
N LYS A 165 6.29 6.07 14.74
CA LYS A 165 6.12 6.34 16.17
C LYS A 165 6.72 7.68 16.56
#